data_df94a0113ec26c0a5b7521f7b101640f
#
_entry.id   df94a0113ec26c0a5b7521f7b101640f
#
_cell.length_a   1.000
_cell.length_b   1.000
_cell.length_c   1.000
_cell.angle_alpha   90.00
_cell.angle_beta   90.00
_cell.angle_gamma   90.00
#
_symmetry.space_group_name_H-M   'P 1'
#
loop_
_entity.id
_entity.type
_entity.pdbx_description
1 polymer ?
#
loop_
_entity_poly.entity_id
_entity_poly.type
_entity_poly.pdbx_seq_one_letter_code
_entity_poly.pdbx_strand_id
1 'polypeptide(L)'
;MRNLSIYAGPKARALIARQGLTPDMVEVVAGAAGGPKWLVLDGLDRAIFTSWLMQRSGPVFLLGSSVGTWRFAALAQGMDAHDRFRDAYLGQRFTSVPTAAQASAEIMKFLDAALEGGGPVRILSHPHARLTFLAVRCPGPYAVERKYPLFMLMAAAGLLNAAHRSLLSLLFSRVLFYDPRDLPPYHAMGGFPIRRVPLTPENVRPAVMASGSMPVIMSGVRDIPGAGPGMYRDAGILDYHLAVPFAGSKIVLFPHYTDRITPGWFDKLLPWRKPSVEDMANVVLLCPSKAFVASMPGGRIPSREDFWEFKGRDDERTAFWNHVLRASASLGEEFLEAVDRGTIGEHLEPIEPLCR
;
A
#
# COMPACT_ATOMS: atom_id res chain seq x y z
N MET A 1 24.27 -6.73 -0.03
CA MET A 1 23.25 -6.34 0.95
C MET A 1 22.90 -7.50 1.85
N ARG A 2 22.70 -7.25 3.13
CA ARG A 2 22.37 -8.29 4.11
C ARG A 2 20.89 -8.25 4.52
N ASN A 3 20.38 -7.06 4.72
CA ASN A 3 19.05 -6.83 5.28
C ASN A 3 17.99 -6.57 4.20
N LEU A 4 18.39 -5.99 3.07
CA LEU A 4 17.51 -5.63 1.97
C LEU A 4 17.70 -6.60 0.78
N SER A 5 16.60 -7.14 0.24
CA SER A 5 16.55 -7.83 -1.05
C SER A 5 15.93 -6.93 -2.11
N ILE A 6 16.50 -6.94 -3.31
CA ILE A 6 16.02 -6.11 -4.44
C ILE A 6 15.74 -7.03 -5.63
N TYR A 7 14.45 -7.13 -6.01
CA TYR A 7 14.04 -7.84 -7.22
C TYR A 7 13.65 -6.82 -8.30
N ALA A 8 14.03 -7.08 -9.54
CA ALA A 8 13.70 -6.19 -10.63
C ALA A 8 13.18 -6.93 -11.85
N GLY A 9 12.18 -6.35 -12.49
CA GLY A 9 11.64 -6.84 -13.76
C GLY A 9 12.62 -6.63 -14.92
N PRO A 10 12.43 -7.33 -16.05
CA PRO A 10 13.40 -7.33 -17.14
C PRO A 10 13.64 -5.94 -17.72
N LYS A 11 12.61 -5.11 -17.86
CA LYS A 11 12.77 -3.72 -18.36
C LYS A 11 13.46 -2.82 -17.34
N ALA A 12 13.14 -2.97 -16.03
CA ALA A 12 13.80 -2.23 -14.97
C ALA A 12 15.29 -2.58 -14.88
N ARG A 13 15.65 -3.86 -14.94
CA ARG A 13 17.06 -4.31 -15.00
C ARG A 13 17.81 -3.70 -16.17
N ALA A 14 17.22 -3.74 -17.37
CA ALA A 14 17.85 -3.16 -18.57
C ALA A 14 18.06 -1.65 -18.46
N LEU A 15 17.14 -0.92 -17.83
CA LEU A 15 17.28 0.51 -17.59
C LEU A 15 18.41 0.80 -16.58
N ILE A 16 18.41 0.10 -15.44
CA ILE A 16 19.40 0.28 -14.37
C ILE A 16 20.81 -0.10 -14.83
N ALA A 17 20.96 -1.16 -15.62
CA ALA A 17 22.25 -1.56 -16.16
C ALA A 17 22.92 -0.51 -17.07
N ARG A 18 22.12 0.35 -17.69
CA ARG A 18 22.62 1.41 -18.61
C ARG A 18 23.07 2.67 -17.88
N GLN A 19 22.42 3.06 -16.80
CA GLN A 19 22.61 4.38 -16.21
C GLN A 19 22.45 4.45 -14.68
N GLY A 20 22.42 3.29 -14.01
CA GLY A 20 22.14 3.22 -12.58
C GLY A 20 20.66 3.46 -12.27
N LEU A 21 20.34 3.63 -10.99
CA LEU A 21 19.01 4.01 -10.53
C LEU A 21 19.03 5.46 -10.03
N THR A 22 18.31 6.34 -10.70
CA THR A 22 18.20 7.75 -10.31
C THR A 22 16.76 8.13 -9.98
N PRO A 23 16.53 9.20 -9.19
CA PRO A 23 15.19 9.67 -8.84
C PRO A 23 14.29 9.95 -10.03
N ASP A 24 14.81 10.55 -11.10
CA ASP A 24 14.03 10.91 -12.30
C ASP A 24 13.60 9.71 -13.16
N MET A 25 14.21 8.55 -12.94
CA MET A 25 13.78 7.29 -13.57
C MET A 25 12.52 6.69 -12.91
N VAL A 26 12.22 7.06 -11.66
CA VAL A 26 11.07 6.54 -10.94
C VAL A 26 9.82 7.34 -11.32
N GLU A 27 8.87 6.73 -11.98
CA GLU A 27 7.60 7.35 -12.35
C GLU A 27 6.51 7.07 -11.31
N VAL A 28 6.55 5.88 -10.69
CA VAL A 28 5.57 5.43 -9.71
C VAL A 28 6.28 4.88 -8.48
N VAL A 29 5.77 5.21 -7.29
CA VAL A 29 6.05 4.47 -6.06
C VAL A 29 4.78 3.73 -5.67
N ALA A 30 4.86 2.39 -5.54
CA ALA A 30 3.73 1.55 -5.18
C ALA A 30 3.69 1.26 -3.68
N GLY A 31 2.49 1.28 -3.09
CA GLY A 31 2.27 1.02 -1.66
C GLY A 31 1.18 -0.03 -1.44
N ALA A 32 1.60 -1.23 -1.07
CA ALA A 32 0.71 -2.38 -0.87
C ALA A 32 -0.21 -2.25 0.35
N ALA A 33 -1.33 -2.96 0.31
CA ALA A 33 -2.12 -3.28 1.50
C ALA A 33 -1.33 -4.20 2.45
N GLY A 34 -1.67 -4.25 3.74
CA GLY A 34 -0.97 -5.16 4.65
C GLY A 34 -1.20 -4.90 6.14
N GLY A 35 -1.91 -3.84 6.51
CA GLY A 35 -2.07 -3.43 7.91
C GLY A 35 -0.71 -3.18 8.56
N PRO A 36 -0.43 -3.64 9.80
CA PRO A 36 0.79 -3.33 10.55
C PRO A 36 2.11 -3.69 9.86
N LYS A 37 2.07 -4.53 8.83
CA LYS A 37 3.28 -4.94 8.08
C LYS A 37 4.05 -3.76 7.50
N TRP A 38 3.38 -2.62 7.23
CA TRP A 38 4.04 -1.42 6.71
C TRP A 38 5.12 -0.85 7.63
N LEU A 39 5.07 -1.13 8.94
CA LEU A 39 6.03 -0.61 9.91
C LEU A 39 7.48 -1.03 9.60
N VAL A 40 7.69 -2.17 8.95
CA VAL A 40 9.02 -2.59 8.49
C VAL A 40 9.56 -1.73 7.34
N LEU A 41 8.72 -0.91 6.72
CA LEU A 41 9.08 -0.05 5.60
C LEU A 41 9.46 1.37 6.02
N ASP A 42 9.32 1.74 7.31
CA ASP A 42 9.58 3.11 7.78
C ASP A 42 11.00 3.59 7.43
N GLY A 43 12.01 2.73 7.57
CA GLY A 43 13.39 3.05 7.20
C GLY A 43 13.55 3.32 5.69
N LEU A 44 12.91 2.51 4.84
CA LEU A 44 12.89 2.74 3.38
C LEU A 44 12.11 4.01 3.04
N ASP A 45 10.96 4.27 3.68
CA ASP A 45 10.18 5.47 3.44
C ASP A 45 11.01 6.73 3.78
N ARG A 46 11.73 6.73 4.90
CA ARG A 46 12.63 7.82 5.26
C ARG A 46 13.74 8.01 4.24
N ALA A 47 14.44 6.95 3.90
CA ALA A 47 15.52 6.99 2.91
C ALA A 47 15.04 7.53 1.55
N ILE A 48 13.92 7.02 1.08
CA ILE A 48 13.36 7.37 -0.23
C ILE A 48 12.82 8.81 -0.22
N PHE A 49 11.97 9.17 0.76
CA PHE A 49 11.20 10.41 0.70
C PHE A 49 11.87 11.62 1.35
N THR A 50 12.87 11.45 2.25
CA THR A 50 13.56 12.59 2.87
C THR A 50 14.60 13.20 1.92
N SER A 51 15.42 12.38 1.30
CA SER A 51 16.58 12.87 0.54
C SER A 51 16.60 12.41 -0.90
N TRP A 52 16.48 11.12 -1.15
CA TRP A 52 16.76 10.56 -2.47
C TRP A 52 15.71 10.95 -3.51
N LEU A 53 14.44 10.63 -3.32
CA LEU A 53 13.39 10.86 -4.31
C LEU A 53 13.09 12.33 -4.52
N MET A 54 13.35 13.18 -3.52
CA MET A 54 13.08 14.62 -3.58
C MET A 54 14.12 15.40 -4.42
N GLN A 55 15.19 14.77 -4.85
CA GLN A 55 16.18 15.36 -5.79
C GLN A 55 15.69 15.36 -7.24
N ARG A 56 14.46 14.88 -7.49
CA ARG A 56 13.86 14.79 -8.82
C ARG A 56 13.41 16.13 -9.39
N SER A 57 13.33 16.21 -10.71
CA SER A 57 12.84 17.40 -11.41
C SER A 57 11.34 17.35 -11.74
N GLY A 58 10.78 16.17 -11.99
CA GLY A 58 9.41 15.98 -12.44
C GLY A 58 8.46 15.34 -11.40
N PRO A 59 7.18 15.09 -11.72
CA PRO A 59 6.23 14.46 -10.85
C PRO A 59 6.52 12.97 -10.61
N VAL A 60 6.07 12.46 -9.47
CA VAL A 60 6.04 11.03 -9.11
C VAL A 60 4.65 10.64 -8.62
N PHE A 61 4.11 9.55 -9.14
CA PHE A 61 2.82 9.03 -8.72
C PHE A 61 2.98 8.10 -7.53
N LEU A 62 2.26 8.36 -6.44
CA LEU A 62 2.22 7.53 -5.24
C LEU A 62 0.97 6.67 -5.32
N LEU A 63 1.07 5.43 -5.80
CA LEU A 63 -0.08 4.53 -5.95
C LEU A 63 -0.26 3.68 -4.71
N GLY A 64 -1.33 3.93 -3.95
CA GLY A 64 -1.63 3.24 -2.70
C GLY A 64 -2.80 2.24 -2.78
N SER A 65 -2.73 1.21 -1.94
CA SER A 65 -3.81 0.30 -1.59
C SER A 65 -3.90 0.14 -0.08
N SER A 66 -5.08 0.35 0.51
CA SER A 66 -5.31 0.18 1.95
C SER A 66 -4.32 1.01 2.80
N VAL A 67 -3.59 0.40 3.73
CA VAL A 67 -2.56 1.09 4.54
C VAL A 67 -1.49 1.77 3.68
N GLY A 68 -1.20 1.27 2.49
CA GLY A 68 -0.30 1.93 1.54
C GLY A 68 -0.82 3.31 1.11
N THR A 69 -2.15 3.44 0.98
CA THR A 69 -2.80 4.74 0.74
C THR A 69 -2.63 5.68 1.92
N TRP A 70 -2.85 5.20 3.15
CA TRP A 70 -2.72 6.00 4.37
C TRP A 70 -1.28 6.50 4.54
N ARG A 71 -0.31 5.61 4.35
CA ARG A 71 1.12 5.92 4.37
C ARG A 71 1.47 7.01 3.35
N PHE A 72 1.03 6.86 2.11
CA PHE A 72 1.33 7.83 1.05
C PHE A 72 0.58 9.15 1.22
N ALA A 73 -0.62 9.15 1.78
CA ALA A 73 -1.33 10.38 2.13
C ALA A 73 -0.56 11.19 3.19
N ALA A 74 0.13 10.53 4.11
CA ALA A 74 1.02 11.17 5.07
C ALA A 74 2.32 11.64 4.41
N LEU A 75 3.03 10.76 3.68
CA LEU A 75 4.30 11.07 3.00
C LEU A 75 4.17 12.20 1.97
N ALA A 76 3.04 12.30 1.27
CA ALA A 76 2.75 13.41 0.35
C ALA A 76 2.61 14.78 1.03
N GLN A 77 2.65 14.85 2.35
CA GLN A 77 2.67 16.08 3.12
C GLN A 77 4.03 16.37 3.76
N GLY A 78 4.96 15.42 3.71
CA GLY A 78 6.27 15.47 4.33
C GLY A 78 6.42 14.57 5.55
N MET A 79 7.65 14.45 6.06
CA MET A 79 7.99 13.50 7.12
C MET A 79 7.29 13.78 8.46
N ASP A 80 7.00 15.03 8.78
CA ASP A 80 6.27 15.38 10.02
C ASP A 80 4.86 14.76 10.05
N ALA A 81 4.16 14.74 8.91
CA ALA A 81 2.85 14.11 8.81
C ALA A 81 2.98 12.59 8.85
N HIS A 82 4.05 12.04 8.26
CA HIS A 82 4.35 10.61 8.35
C HIS A 82 4.64 10.19 9.79
N ASP A 83 5.40 10.98 10.55
CA ASP A 83 5.68 10.71 11.96
C ASP A 83 4.42 10.76 12.81
N ARG A 84 3.55 11.77 12.63
CA ARG A 84 2.25 11.81 13.32
C ARG A 84 1.39 10.60 12.99
N PHE A 85 1.32 10.20 11.73
CA PHE A 85 0.61 8.99 11.32
C PHE A 85 1.16 7.73 11.99
N ARG A 86 2.50 7.57 11.97
CA ARG A 86 3.19 6.44 12.59
C ARG A 86 2.92 6.36 14.08
N ASP A 87 3.10 7.48 14.79
CA ASP A 87 2.98 7.52 16.24
C ASP A 87 1.54 7.26 16.69
N ALA A 88 0.56 7.83 15.99
CA ALA A 88 -0.84 7.54 16.22
C ALA A 88 -1.20 6.07 15.88
N TYR A 89 -0.59 5.49 14.83
CA TYR A 89 -0.77 4.09 14.46
C TYR A 89 -0.20 3.14 15.53
N LEU A 90 0.97 3.45 16.09
CA LEU A 90 1.57 2.69 17.20
C LEU A 90 0.77 2.82 18.50
N GLY A 91 0.16 3.97 18.72
CA GLY A 91 -0.63 4.29 19.90
C GLY A 91 -1.98 3.61 20.01
N GLN A 92 -2.40 2.82 19.00
CA GLN A 92 -3.69 2.10 19.06
C GLN A 92 -3.80 1.21 20.30
N ARG A 93 -4.94 1.30 20.99
CA ARG A 93 -5.27 0.50 22.18
C ARG A 93 -6.66 -0.11 22.03
N PHE A 94 -6.78 -1.40 22.30
CA PHE A 94 -8.05 -2.11 22.26
C PHE A 94 -8.24 -2.92 23.55
N THR A 95 -9.10 -2.43 24.43
CA THR A 95 -9.45 -3.15 25.68
C THR A 95 -10.31 -4.39 25.42
N SER A 96 -11.03 -4.43 24.31
CA SER A 96 -11.88 -5.55 23.88
C SER A 96 -11.88 -5.68 22.37
N VAL A 97 -12.50 -6.74 21.83
CA VAL A 97 -12.72 -6.86 20.39
C VAL A 97 -13.66 -5.75 19.92
N PRO A 98 -13.19 -4.77 19.13
CA PRO A 98 -14.02 -3.64 18.74
C PRO A 98 -15.12 -4.07 17.77
N THR A 99 -16.24 -3.36 17.81
CA THR A 99 -17.20 -3.37 16.70
C THR A 99 -16.60 -2.67 15.48
N ALA A 100 -17.17 -2.89 14.28
CA ALA A 100 -16.69 -2.25 13.06
C ALA A 100 -16.70 -0.71 13.17
N ALA A 101 -17.72 -0.13 13.81
CA ALA A 101 -17.80 1.30 14.05
C ALA A 101 -16.68 1.80 15.00
N GLN A 102 -16.42 1.09 16.08
CA GLN A 102 -15.33 1.42 17.01
C GLN A 102 -13.96 1.31 16.34
N ALA A 103 -13.70 0.23 15.58
CA ALA A 103 -12.47 0.08 14.82
C ALA A 103 -12.29 1.24 13.82
N SER A 104 -13.35 1.60 13.10
CA SER A 104 -13.31 2.76 12.17
C SER A 104 -13.04 4.07 12.88
N ALA A 105 -13.64 4.30 14.06
CA ALA A 105 -13.40 5.52 14.84
C ALA A 105 -11.96 5.62 15.34
N GLU A 106 -11.35 4.52 15.79
CA GLU A 106 -9.92 4.49 16.16
C GLU A 106 -9.00 4.78 14.97
N ILE A 107 -9.29 4.16 13.82
CA ILE A 107 -8.52 4.39 12.59
C ILE A 107 -8.67 5.84 12.12
N MET A 108 -9.85 6.43 12.27
CA MET A 108 -10.06 7.82 11.91
C MET A 108 -9.17 8.77 12.72
N LYS A 109 -8.90 8.49 14.01
CA LYS A 109 -8.03 9.34 14.84
C LYS A 109 -6.62 9.48 14.25
N PHE A 110 -6.01 8.40 13.79
CA PHE A 110 -4.67 8.51 13.20
C PHE A 110 -4.67 9.05 11.76
N LEU A 111 -5.73 8.84 11.00
CA LEU A 111 -5.90 9.54 9.72
C LEU A 111 -6.10 11.04 9.94
N ASP A 112 -6.87 11.44 10.95
CA ASP A 112 -7.04 12.85 11.31
C ASP A 112 -5.72 13.46 11.76
N ALA A 113 -4.93 12.78 12.60
CA ALA A 113 -3.60 13.22 12.98
C ALA A 113 -2.65 13.37 11.77
N ALA A 114 -2.76 12.49 10.79
CA ALA A 114 -1.98 12.59 9.56
C ALA A 114 -2.45 13.74 8.65
N LEU A 115 -3.75 14.02 8.60
CA LEU A 115 -4.38 14.99 7.68
C LEU A 115 -4.69 16.35 8.32
N GLU A 116 -4.32 16.56 9.57
CA GLU A 116 -4.58 17.84 10.28
C GLU A 116 -3.90 19.04 9.63
N GLY A 117 -4.34 20.26 10.01
CA GLY A 117 -3.72 21.50 9.56
C GLY A 117 -3.74 21.72 8.04
N GLY A 118 -4.82 21.29 7.36
CA GLY A 118 -4.96 21.47 5.91
C GLY A 118 -4.28 20.39 5.06
N GLY A 119 -4.12 19.19 5.61
CA GLY A 119 -3.50 18.05 4.94
C GLY A 119 -3.96 17.77 3.50
N PRO A 120 -5.28 17.74 3.22
CA PRO A 120 -5.76 17.55 1.85
C PRO A 120 -5.24 18.60 0.85
N VAL A 121 -5.15 19.87 1.27
CA VAL A 121 -4.60 20.93 0.41
C VAL A 121 -3.08 20.72 0.21
N ARG A 122 -2.33 20.40 1.28
CA ARG A 122 -0.89 20.12 1.16
C ARG A 122 -0.61 18.95 0.21
N ILE A 123 -1.39 17.87 0.28
CA ILE A 123 -1.29 16.72 -0.64
C ILE A 123 -1.44 17.20 -2.09
N LEU A 124 -2.51 17.95 -2.37
CA LEU A 124 -2.84 18.39 -3.72
C LEU A 124 -1.98 19.57 -4.23
N SER A 125 -1.16 20.18 -3.38
CA SER A 125 -0.22 21.25 -3.75
C SER A 125 1.26 20.80 -3.73
N HIS A 126 1.57 19.55 -3.36
CA HIS A 126 2.95 19.08 -3.29
C HIS A 126 3.64 19.22 -4.66
N PRO A 127 4.86 19.79 -4.75
CA PRO A 127 5.50 20.08 -6.04
C PRO A 127 5.70 18.83 -6.91
N HIS A 128 6.14 17.73 -6.33
CA HIS A 128 6.48 16.51 -7.07
C HIS A 128 5.49 15.36 -6.85
N ALA A 129 5.00 15.12 -5.63
CA ALA A 129 4.13 13.98 -5.36
C ALA A 129 2.73 14.17 -5.98
N ARG A 130 2.23 13.11 -6.61
CA ARG A 130 0.85 12.96 -7.11
C ARG A 130 0.22 11.77 -6.42
N LEU A 131 -0.59 12.05 -5.40
CA LEU A 131 -1.28 10.99 -4.68
C LEU A 131 -2.31 10.32 -5.57
N THR A 132 -2.22 9.01 -5.72
CA THR A 132 -3.19 8.17 -6.39
C THR A 132 -3.46 6.93 -5.55
N PHE A 133 -4.66 6.43 -5.54
CA PHE A 133 -4.96 5.21 -4.80
C PHE A 133 -6.25 4.54 -5.27
N LEU A 134 -6.42 3.32 -4.83
CA LEU A 134 -7.56 2.50 -5.16
C LEU A 134 -8.51 2.37 -3.98
N ALA A 135 -9.79 2.21 -4.29
CA ALA A 135 -10.84 1.72 -3.41
C ALA A 135 -11.77 0.80 -4.21
N VAL A 136 -12.62 0.07 -3.52
CA VAL A 136 -13.60 -0.82 -4.15
C VAL A 136 -15.01 -0.34 -3.85
N ARG A 137 -15.81 -0.12 -4.90
CA ARG A 137 -17.25 0.11 -4.78
C ARG A 137 -17.96 -1.23 -4.67
N CYS A 138 -18.76 -1.37 -3.63
CA CYS A 138 -19.51 -2.58 -3.27
C CYS A 138 -21.00 -2.36 -3.49
N PRO A 139 -21.56 -2.71 -4.67
CA PRO A 139 -22.97 -2.50 -4.98
C PRO A 139 -23.87 -3.57 -4.37
N GLY A 140 -25.19 -3.31 -4.38
CA GLY A 140 -26.23 -4.28 -4.01
C GLY A 140 -26.05 -4.85 -2.60
N PRO A 141 -26.11 -6.19 -2.44
CA PRO A 141 -26.03 -6.81 -1.13
C PRO A 141 -24.66 -6.59 -0.43
N TYR A 142 -23.59 -6.33 -1.20
CA TYR A 142 -22.24 -6.06 -0.66
C TYR A 142 -22.11 -4.69 0.04
N ALA A 143 -23.14 -3.84 -0.06
CA ALA A 143 -23.23 -2.59 0.68
C ALA A 143 -23.72 -2.75 2.13
N VAL A 144 -24.03 -3.99 2.56
CA VAL A 144 -24.52 -4.28 3.92
C VAL A 144 -23.45 -4.02 4.98
N GLU A 145 -23.85 -3.46 6.13
CA GLU A 145 -22.97 -3.21 7.29
C GLU A 145 -23.11 -4.27 8.40
N ARG A 146 -24.04 -5.22 8.25
CA ARG A 146 -24.25 -6.29 9.24
C ARG A 146 -23.16 -7.35 9.12
N LYS A 147 -22.44 -7.63 10.22
CA LYS A 147 -21.25 -8.48 10.28
C LYS A 147 -21.43 -9.85 9.61
N TYR A 148 -22.43 -10.62 10.02
CA TYR A 148 -22.61 -11.99 9.51
C TYR A 148 -23.05 -12.04 8.05
N PRO A 149 -24.05 -11.26 7.58
CA PRO A 149 -24.39 -11.20 6.16
C PRO A 149 -23.20 -10.78 5.31
N LEU A 150 -22.44 -9.75 5.71
CA LEU A 150 -21.28 -9.30 4.96
C LEU A 150 -20.17 -10.39 4.92
N PHE A 151 -19.94 -11.08 6.04
CA PHE A 151 -18.98 -12.18 6.09
C PHE A 151 -19.35 -13.30 5.09
N MET A 152 -20.61 -13.72 5.06
CA MET A 152 -21.09 -14.75 4.13
C MET A 152 -20.96 -14.32 2.66
N LEU A 153 -21.27 -13.04 2.37
CA LEU A 153 -21.10 -12.49 1.02
C LEU A 153 -19.61 -12.43 0.61
N MET A 154 -18.71 -12.05 1.52
CA MET A 154 -17.27 -12.07 1.25
C MET A 154 -16.74 -13.50 1.07
N ALA A 155 -17.25 -14.48 1.82
CA ALA A 155 -16.91 -15.88 1.62
C ALA A 155 -17.36 -16.38 0.23
N ALA A 156 -18.59 -16.04 -0.20
CA ALA A 156 -19.08 -16.35 -1.53
C ALA A 156 -18.23 -15.69 -2.64
N ALA A 157 -17.84 -14.44 -2.46
CA ALA A 157 -16.90 -13.77 -3.37
C ALA A 157 -15.54 -14.48 -3.41
N GLY A 158 -15.05 -14.99 -2.27
CA GLY A 158 -13.84 -15.81 -2.22
C GLY A 158 -13.92 -17.10 -3.01
N LEU A 159 -15.07 -17.79 -2.97
CA LEU A 159 -15.31 -18.98 -3.79
C LEU A 159 -15.34 -18.66 -5.29
N LEU A 160 -16.01 -17.59 -5.68
CA LEU A 160 -16.00 -17.14 -7.07
C LEU A 160 -14.58 -16.76 -7.52
N ASN A 161 -13.81 -16.07 -6.69
CA ASN A 161 -12.42 -15.76 -6.98
C ASN A 161 -11.56 -17.02 -7.12
N ALA A 162 -11.80 -18.06 -6.31
CA ALA A 162 -11.06 -19.32 -6.40
C ALA A 162 -11.32 -20.01 -7.77
N ALA A 163 -12.56 -19.96 -8.25
CA ALA A 163 -12.90 -20.45 -9.57
C ALA A 163 -12.22 -19.61 -10.68
N HIS A 164 -12.47 -18.31 -10.70
CA HIS A 164 -11.79 -17.39 -11.61
C HIS A 164 -11.85 -15.95 -11.11
N ARG A 165 -10.67 -15.27 -11.05
CA ARG A 165 -10.55 -13.92 -10.51
C ARG A 165 -11.46 -12.89 -11.20
N SER A 166 -11.68 -13.03 -12.52
CA SER A 166 -12.52 -12.09 -13.27
C SER A 166 -13.99 -12.09 -12.83
N LEU A 167 -14.47 -13.17 -12.18
CA LEU A 167 -15.85 -13.22 -11.67
C LEU A 167 -16.11 -12.17 -10.57
N LEU A 168 -15.06 -11.67 -9.91
CA LEU A 168 -15.20 -10.54 -8.99
C LEU A 168 -15.67 -9.27 -9.67
N SER A 169 -15.51 -9.12 -10.99
CA SER A 169 -16.03 -7.99 -11.77
C SER A 169 -17.55 -7.89 -11.79
N LEU A 170 -18.25 -9.00 -11.53
CA LEU A 170 -19.70 -9.05 -11.38
C LEU A 170 -20.17 -8.48 -10.04
N LEU A 171 -19.29 -8.48 -9.04
CA LEU A 171 -19.61 -8.12 -7.66
C LEU A 171 -19.06 -6.75 -7.25
N PHE A 172 -17.92 -6.37 -7.82
CA PHE A 172 -17.16 -5.19 -7.39
C PHE A 172 -16.70 -4.37 -8.58
N SER A 173 -16.56 -3.07 -8.35
CA SER A 173 -15.88 -2.18 -9.29
C SER A 173 -14.73 -1.45 -8.60
N ARG A 174 -13.63 -1.29 -9.32
CA ARG A 174 -12.48 -0.52 -8.89
C ARG A 174 -12.79 0.97 -8.95
N VAL A 175 -12.30 1.74 -7.99
CA VAL A 175 -12.31 3.19 -8.05
C VAL A 175 -10.87 3.67 -7.95
N LEU A 176 -10.40 4.38 -8.96
CA LEU A 176 -9.11 5.06 -8.96
C LEU A 176 -9.34 6.52 -8.58
N PHE A 177 -8.86 6.90 -7.40
CA PHE A 177 -8.72 8.29 -7.01
C PHE A 177 -7.35 8.80 -7.45
N TYR A 178 -7.29 9.95 -8.09
CA TYR A 178 -6.03 10.46 -8.63
C TYR A 178 -5.93 12.00 -8.49
N ASP A 179 -4.71 12.48 -8.33
CA ASP A 179 -4.40 13.90 -8.34
C ASP A 179 -4.65 14.46 -9.76
N PRO A 180 -5.54 15.45 -9.94
CA PRO A 180 -5.93 15.91 -11.27
C PRO A 180 -4.87 16.70 -12.02
N ARG A 181 -3.76 17.06 -11.36
CA ARG A 181 -2.68 17.86 -11.99
C ARG A 181 -1.93 17.09 -13.08
N ASP A 182 -1.83 15.75 -12.92
CA ASP A 182 -1.18 14.90 -13.91
C ASP A 182 -1.92 13.55 -14.01
N LEU A 183 -2.00 12.96 -15.21
CA LEU A 183 -2.60 11.65 -15.42
C LEU A 183 -1.59 10.54 -15.13
N PRO A 184 -1.89 9.60 -14.23
CA PRO A 184 -0.97 8.51 -13.94
C PRO A 184 -0.84 7.52 -15.12
N PRO A 185 0.31 6.87 -15.33
CA PRO A 185 0.56 5.97 -16.47
C PRO A 185 -0.40 4.78 -16.50
N TYR A 186 -0.94 4.37 -15.34
CA TYR A 186 -1.95 3.31 -15.20
C TYR A 186 -3.40 3.84 -15.23
N HIS A 187 -3.64 5.10 -15.63
CA HIS A 187 -4.99 5.67 -15.70
C HIS A 187 -5.95 4.84 -16.58
N ALA A 188 -5.42 4.26 -17.66
CA ALA A 188 -6.18 3.41 -18.58
C ALA A 188 -6.28 1.93 -18.14
N MET A 189 -5.77 1.55 -16.93
CA MET A 189 -5.81 0.16 -16.48
C MET A 189 -7.20 -0.46 -16.60
N GLY A 190 -7.24 -1.75 -16.98
CA GLY A 190 -8.44 -2.56 -17.13
C GLY A 190 -8.54 -3.69 -16.08
N GLY A 191 -9.11 -4.83 -16.50
CA GLY A 191 -9.25 -6.05 -15.68
C GLY A 191 -10.48 -6.09 -14.79
N PHE A 192 -10.95 -4.94 -14.30
CA PHE A 192 -12.21 -4.77 -13.57
C PHE A 192 -12.93 -3.52 -14.05
N PRO A 193 -14.28 -3.43 -13.91
CA PRO A 193 -14.99 -2.17 -14.10
C PRO A 193 -14.35 -1.10 -13.22
N ILE A 194 -14.03 0.06 -13.80
CA ILE A 194 -13.28 1.10 -13.11
C ILE A 194 -13.95 2.47 -13.25
N ARG A 195 -14.08 3.16 -12.12
CA ARG A 195 -14.43 4.58 -12.05
C ARG A 195 -13.19 5.38 -11.72
N ARG A 196 -12.98 6.48 -12.40
CA ARG A 196 -11.85 7.41 -12.19
C ARG A 196 -12.39 8.68 -11.57
N VAL A 197 -11.82 9.08 -10.43
CA VAL A 197 -12.31 10.19 -9.62
C VAL A 197 -11.15 11.12 -9.31
N PRO A 198 -11.19 12.37 -9.80
CA PRO A 198 -10.19 13.35 -9.41
C PRO A 198 -10.29 13.65 -7.91
N LEU A 199 -9.14 13.77 -7.27
CA LEU A 199 -9.06 14.17 -5.88
C LEU A 199 -9.37 15.67 -5.73
N THR A 200 -10.11 16.00 -4.69
CA THR A 200 -10.40 17.35 -4.25
C THR A 200 -10.17 17.45 -2.74
N PRO A 201 -10.00 18.65 -2.16
CA PRO A 201 -9.85 18.78 -0.71
C PRO A 201 -11.00 18.12 0.08
N GLU A 202 -12.21 18.11 -0.46
CA GLU A 202 -13.42 17.56 0.19
C GLU A 202 -13.44 16.03 0.17
N ASN A 203 -12.91 15.39 -0.89
CA ASN A 203 -12.99 13.94 -1.03
C ASN A 203 -11.74 13.18 -0.56
N VAL A 204 -10.58 13.82 -0.41
CA VAL A 204 -9.34 13.14 0.04
C VAL A 204 -9.58 12.34 1.31
N ARG A 205 -10.11 12.96 2.37
CA ARG A 205 -10.27 12.30 3.67
C ARG A 205 -11.21 11.09 3.61
N PRO A 206 -12.46 11.15 3.11
CA PRO A 206 -13.33 9.99 3.02
C PRO A 206 -12.82 8.95 2.02
N ALA A 207 -12.16 9.33 0.93
CA ALA A 207 -11.62 8.40 -0.04
C ALA A 207 -10.41 7.62 0.51
N VAL A 208 -9.48 8.30 1.22
CA VAL A 208 -8.35 7.67 1.91
C VAL A 208 -8.85 6.69 2.97
N MET A 209 -9.88 7.06 3.76
CA MET A 209 -10.52 6.16 4.71
C MET A 209 -11.11 4.92 4.01
N ALA A 210 -11.84 5.10 2.91
CA ALA A 210 -12.46 4.01 2.15
C ALA A 210 -11.43 3.00 1.65
N SER A 211 -10.27 3.48 1.18
CA SER A 211 -9.19 2.63 0.67
C SER A 211 -8.70 1.59 1.67
N GLY A 212 -8.81 1.87 2.97
CA GLY A 212 -8.43 0.93 4.03
C GLY A 212 -9.60 0.37 4.85
N SER A 213 -10.85 0.66 4.48
CA SER A 213 -12.06 0.19 5.19
C SER A 213 -12.33 -1.29 4.93
N MET A 214 -11.61 -2.15 5.67
CA MET A 214 -11.66 -3.60 5.48
C MET A 214 -13.04 -4.17 5.86
N PRO A 215 -13.67 -4.97 4.97
CA PRO A 215 -14.96 -5.60 5.24
C PRO A 215 -14.96 -6.38 6.55
N VAL A 216 -16.10 -6.39 7.25
CA VAL A 216 -16.34 -7.12 8.51
C VAL A 216 -15.62 -6.51 9.72
N ILE A 217 -14.41 -5.97 9.53
CA ILE A 217 -13.57 -5.40 10.60
C ILE A 217 -13.86 -3.90 10.76
N MET A 218 -14.15 -3.20 9.67
CA MET A 218 -14.42 -1.77 9.65
C MET A 218 -15.72 -1.48 8.92
N SER A 219 -16.34 -0.35 9.25
CA SER A 219 -17.44 0.20 8.47
C SER A 219 -16.94 0.67 7.10
N GLY A 220 -17.75 0.49 6.06
CA GLY A 220 -17.48 1.09 4.77
C GLY A 220 -17.77 2.60 4.79
N VAL A 221 -17.31 3.29 3.77
CA VAL A 221 -17.56 4.73 3.57
C VAL A 221 -18.65 4.90 2.51
N ARG A 222 -19.66 5.71 2.82
CA ARG A 222 -20.77 5.97 1.89
C ARG A 222 -20.57 7.29 1.14
N ASP A 223 -21.03 7.28 -0.10
CA ASP A 223 -21.32 8.49 -0.88
C ASP A 223 -20.17 9.50 -0.92
N ILE A 224 -18.97 9.01 -1.33
CA ILE A 224 -17.78 9.87 -1.43
C ILE A 224 -18.01 10.93 -2.52
N PRO A 225 -17.77 12.22 -2.21
CA PRO A 225 -17.91 13.31 -3.17
C PRO A 225 -17.16 13.06 -4.48
N GLY A 226 -17.83 13.22 -5.62
CA GLY A 226 -17.28 12.95 -6.95
C GLY A 226 -17.26 11.47 -7.37
N ALA A 227 -17.30 10.52 -6.42
CA ALA A 227 -17.31 9.09 -6.71
C ALA A 227 -18.74 8.52 -6.91
N GLY A 228 -19.79 9.31 -6.57
CA GLY A 228 -21.20 8.96 -6.69
C GLY A 228 -21.72 8.11 -5.53
N PRO A 229 -23.04 7.86 -5.51
CA PRO A 229 -23.67 7.15 -4.41
C PRO A 229 -23.23 5.69 -4.35
N GLY A 230 -23.10 5.16 -3.13
CA GLY A 230 -22.79 3.76 -2.88
C GLY A 230 -21.88 3.53 -1.69
N MET A 231 -21.50 2.26 -1.48
CA MET A 231 -20.61 1.81 -0.44
C MET A 231 -19.21 1.60 -1.00
N TYR A 232 -18.21 2.18 -0.34
CA TYR A 232 -16.80 2.08 -0.69
C TYR A 232 -16.02 1.39 0.42
N ARG A 233 -15.12 0.46 0.04
CA ARG A 233 -14.37 -0.38 0.96
C ARG A 233 -12.92 -0.55 0.50
N ASP A 234 -12.16 -1.29 1.30
CA ASP A 234 -10.73 -1.56 1.16
C ASP A 234 -10.33 -1.98 -0.26
N ALA A 235 -9.35 -1.28 -0.80
CA ALA A 235 -8.76 -1.57 -2.11
C ALA A 235 -8.19 -2.98 -2.22
N GLY A 236 -7.67 -3.51 -1.11
CA GLY A 236 -7.07 -4.84 -1.06
C GLY A 236 -8.02 -5.97 -1.45
N ILE A 237 -9.34 -5.76 -1.45
CA ILE A 237 -10.30 -6.75 -1.97
C ILE A 237 -9.90 -7.17 -3.40
N LEU A 238 -9.61 -6.20 -4.26
CA LEU A 238 -9.20 -6.41 -5.65
C LEU A 238 -7.69 -6.26 -5.85
N ASP A 239 -7.05 -5.30 -5.20
CA ASP A 239 -5.68 -4.88 -5.49
C ASP A 239 -4.82 -4.89 -4.21
N TYR A 240 -4.61 -6.10 -3.63
CA TYR A 240 -3.95 -6.24 -2.34
C TYR A 240 -2.47 -5.81 -2.40
N HIS A 241 -1.70 -6.33 -3.36
CA HIS A 241 -0.30 -5.96 -3.59
C HIS A 241 -0.10 -5.25 -4.93
N LEU A 242 -1.12 -4.57 -5.44
CA LEU A 242 -1.01 -3.75 -6.65
C LEU A 242 -0.37 -4.49 -7.84
N ALA A 243 -0.79 -5.73 -8.08
CA ALA A 243 -0.45 -6.47 -9.29
C ALA A 243 -1.27 -5.93 -10.47
N VAL A 244 -0.97 -4.69 -10.88
CA VAL A 244 -1.69 -3.96 -11.93
C VAL A 244 -0.76 -3.72 -13.12
N PRO A 245 -1.29 -3.57 -14.35
CA PRO A 245 -0.46 -3.24 -15.49
C PRO A 245 0.07 -1.81 -15.34
N PHE A 246 1.33 -1.69 -14.96
CA PHE A 246 2.04 -0.43 -14.95
C PHE A 246 2.44 -0.09 -16.39
N ALA A 247 1.57 0.63 -17.10
CA ALA A 247 1.92 1.19 -18.41
C ALA A 247 2.98 2.28 -18.21
N GLY A 248 3.91 2.39 -19.12
CA GLY A 248 4.99 3.38 -19.07
C GLY A 248 6.36 2.80 -19.40
N SER A 249 7.33 3.68 -19.57
CA SER A 249 8.71 3.34 -19.93
C SER A 249 9.68 3.48 -18.75
N LYS A 250 9.23 4.07 -17.63
CA LYS A 250 10.04 4.36 -16.45
C LYS A 250 9.83 3.30 -15.36
N ILE A 251 10.60 3.45 -14.29
CA ILE A 251 10.64 2.50 -13.16
C ILE A 251 9.44 2.71 -12.23
N VAL A 252 8.88 1.60 -11.77
CA VAL A 252 7.98 1.52 -10.63
C VAL A 252 8.78 1.05 -9.42
N LEU A 253 9.03 1.92 -8.47
CA LEU A 253 9.67 1.57 -7.21
C LEU A 253 8.61 1.00 -6.26
N PHE A 254 8.87 -0.19 -5.71
CA PHE A 254 7.90 -0.89 -4.88
C PHE A 254 8.49 -1.30 -3.53
N PRO A 255 8.59 -0.38 -2.54
CA PRO A 255 8.88 -0.77 -1.17
C PRO A 255 7.78 -1.69 -0.64
N HIS A 256 8.15 -2.93 -0.33
CA HIS A 256 7.22 -4.00 0.03
C HIS A 256 7.74 -4.78 1.25
N TYR A 257 6.86 -5.33 2.04
CA TYR A 257 7.22 -6.04 3.27
C TYR A 257 7.53 -7.55 3.07
N THR A 258 7.47 -8.05 1.85
CA THR A 258 7.76 -9.46 1.49
C THR A 258 8.08 -9.57 0.01
N ASP A 259 8.78 -10.64 -0.37
CA ASP A 259 9.06 -11.04 -1.74
C ASP A 259 7.86 -11.71 -2.47
N ARG A 260 6.74 -11.97 -1.76
CA ARG A 260 5.53 -12.54 -2.35
C ARG A 260 4.54 -11.47 -2.75
N ILE A 261 4.21 -11.37 -4.04
CA ILE A 261 3.18 -10.47 -4.56
C ILE A 261 1.85 -11.24 -4.71
N THR A 262 0.84 -10.82 -3.93
CA THR A 262 -0.50 -11.43 -3.91
C THR A 262 -1.49 -10.47 -4.56
N PRO A 263 -2.11 -10.79 -5.71
CA PRO A 263 -2.92 -9.83 -6.47
C PRO A 263 -4.11 -9.25 -5.70
N GLY A 264 -4.93 -10.09 -5.07
CA GLY A 264 -6.11 -9.68 -4.31
C GLY A 264 -6.18 -10.31 -2.93
N TRP A 265 -7.03 -9.77 -2.07
CA TRP A 265 -7.18 -10.30 -0.70
C TRP A 265 -7.60 -11.77 -0.67
N PHE A 266 -8.51 -12.17 -1.56
CA PHE A 266 -8.96 -13.55 -1.69
C PHE A 266 -7.88 -14.51 -2.23
N ASP A 267 -6.83 -13.97 -2.86
CA ASP A 267 -5.73 -14.77 -3.42
C ASP A 267 -4.69 -15.19 -2.37
N LYS A 268 -4.83 -14.75 -1.12
CA LYS A 268 -3.87 -15.10 -0.04
C LYS A 268 -3.74 -16.61 0.19
N LEU A 269 -4.84 -17.33 0.05
CA LEU A 269 -4.91 -18.78 0.20
C LEU A 269 -4.64 -19.55 -1.10
N LEU A 270 -4.33 -18.85 -2.19
CA LEU A 270 -4.09 -19.40 -3.51
C LEU A 270 -2.62 -19.14 -3.92
N PRO A 271 -1.67 -19.99 -3.49
CA PRO A 271 -0.22 -19.73 -3.68
C PRO A 271 0.20 -19.68 -5.16
N TRP A 272 -0.58 -20.27 -6.06
CA TRP A 272 -0.36 -20.21 -7.50
C TRP A 272 -0.83 -18.90 -8.16
N ARG A 273 -1.60 -18.06 -7.43
CA ARG A 273 -2.02 -16.74 -7.89
C ARG A 273 -0.88 -15.75 -7.72
N LYS A 274 -0.19 -15.49 -8.82
CA LYS A 274 0.93 -14.58 -8.92
C LYS A 274 0.64 -13.51 -9.97
N PRO A 275 1.32 -12.34 -9.95
CA PRO A 275 1.26 -11.38 -11.05
C PRO A 275 1.89 -11.96 -12.31
N SER A 276 1.61 -11.36 -13.47
CA SER A 276 2.34 -11.68 -14.70
C SER A 276 3.71 -11.01 -14.70
N VAL A 277 4.69 -11.60 -15.39
CA VAL A 277 6.00 -10.97 -15.60
C VAL A 277 5.86 -9.66 -16.36
N GLU A 278 4.89 -9.58 -17.28
CA GLU A 278 4.63 -8.37 -18.07
C GLU A 278 4.19 -7.19 -17.19
N ASP A 279 3.25 -7.41 -16.25
CA ASP A 279 2.80 -6.40 -15.31
C ASP A 279 3.93 -5.91 -14.39
N MET A 280 4.90 -6.78 -14.10
CA MET A 280 6.04 -6.50 -13.23
C MET A 280 7.32 -6.08 -13.99
N ALA A 281 7.26 -5.92 -15.30
CA ALA A 281 8.47 -5.73 -16.12
C ALA A 281 9.28 -4.49 -15.74
N ASN A 282 8.62 -3.41 -15.32
CA ASN A 282 9.24 -2.14 -14.91
C ASN A 282 9.43 -2.00 -13.40
N VAL A 283 9.06 -3.01 -12.61
CA VAL A 283 9.05 -2.93 -11.14
C VAL A 283 10.45 -3.18 -10.58
N VAL A 284 10.83 -2.38 -9.60
CA VAL A 284 11.94 -2.61 -8.66
C VAL A 284 11.32 -2.81 -7.29
N LEU A 285 11.26 -4.05 -6.83
CA LEU A 285 10.71 -4.45 -5.54
C LEU A 285 11.81 -4.41 -4.48
N LEU A 286 11.62 -3.61 -3.44
CA LEU A 286 12.51 -3.49 -2.29
C LEU A 286 11.85 -4.18 -1.10
N CYS A 287 12.43 -5.24 -0.55
CA CYS A 287 11.83 -5.90 0.60
C CYS A 287 12.86 -6.40 1.62
N PRO A 288 12.46 -6.57 2.90
CA PRO A 288 13.33 -7.19 3.89
C PRO A 288 13.82 -8.55 3.42
N SER A 289 15.11 -8.85 3.60
CA SER A 289 15.66 -10.17 3.32
C SER A 289 15.12 -11.21 4.32
N LYS A 290 15.18 -12.48 3.95
CA LYS A 290 14.82 -13.57 4.88
C LYS A 290 15.69 -13.54 6.14
N ALA A 291 16.96 -13.16 6.02
CA ALA A 291 17.87 -13.03 7.16
C ALA A 291 17.43 -11.89 8.08
N PHE A 292 17.04 -10.74 7.53
CA PHE A 292 16.48 -9.65 8.32
C PHE A 292 15.22 -10.09 9.08
N VAL A 293 14.25 -10.71 8.40
CA VAL A 293 13.02 -11.17 9.06
C VAL A 293 13.32 -12.18 10.16
N ALA A 294 14.23 -13.13 9.92
CA ALA A 294 14.62 -14.13 10.90
C ALA A 294 15.32 -13.53 12.14
N SER A 295 15.95 -12.36 12.01
CA SER A 295 16.59 -11.65 13.15
C SER A 295 15.60 -10.85 14.00
N MET A 296 14.36 -10.68 13.56
CA MET A 296 13.32 -10.00 14.35
C MET A 296 12.77 -10.90 15.47
N PRO A 297 12.21 -10.31 16.55
CA PRO A 297 11.58 -11.09 17.61
C PRO A 297 10.53 -12.05 17.06
N GLY A 298 10.67 -13.33 17.38
CA GLY A 298 9.81 -14.40 16.85
C GLY A 298 10.00 -14.72 15.36
N GLY A 299 11.08 -14.20 14.71
CA GLY A 299 11.35 -14.44 13.29
C GLY A 299 10.28 -13.87 12.34
N ARG A 300 9.60 -12.80 12.74
CA ARG A 300 8.47 -12.24 11.99
C ARG A 300 8.39 -10.71 12.07
N ILE A 301 7.65 -10.12 11.16
CA ILE A 301 7.32 -8.70 11.14
C ILE A 301 5.92 -8.45 11.73
N PRO A 302 5.57 -7.20 12.13
CA PRO A 302 4.25 -6.84 12.60
C PRO A 302 3.13 -7.32 11.67
N SER A 303 2.02 -7.78 12.26
CA SER A 303 0.87 -8.25 11.51
C SER A 303 -0.44 -7.96 12.27
N ARG A 304 -1.59 -8.24 11.64
CA ARG A 304 -2.90 -8.07 12.31
C ARG A 304 -3.14 -9.11 13.40
N GLU A 305 -2.50 -10.25 13.29
CA GLU A 305 -2.53 -11.32 14.29
C GLU A 305 -2.03 -10.81 15.65
N ASP A 306 -1.15 -9.80 15.67
CA ASP A 306 -0.62 -9.21 16.90
C ASP A 306 -1.70 -8.61 17.80
N PHE A 307 -2.80 -8.11 17.25
CA PHE A 307 -3.93 -7.63 18.05
C PHE A 307 -4.61 -8.73 18.85
N TRP A 308 -4.51 -9.98 18.41
CA TRP A 308 -5.03 -11.16 19.10
C TRP A 308 -3.99 -11.78 20.01
N GLU A 309 -2.75 -11.92 19.54
CA GLU A 309 -1.63 -12.50 20.27
C GLU A 309 -1.28 -11.69 21.52
N PHE A 310 -1.29 -10.37 21.39
CA PHE A 310 -1.02 -9.43 22.50
C PHE A 310 -2.30 -8.87 23.14
N LYS A 311 -3.44 -9.54 23.02
CA LYS A 311 -4.69 -9.05 23.62
C LYS A 311 -4.52 -8.74 25.10
N GLY A 312 -4.82 -7.50 25.52
CA GLY A 312 -4.63 -7.01 26.89
C GLY A 312 -3.17 -6.70 27.25
N ARG A 313 -2.23 -6.82 26.31
CA ARG A 313 -0.80 -6.54 26.47
C ARG A 313 -0.32 -5.56 25.40
N ASP A 314 -1.06 -4.46 25.24
CA ASP A 314 -0.78 -3.46 24.19
C ASP A 314 0.62 -2.87 24.26
N ASP A 315 1.22 -2.77 25.45
CA ASP A 315 2.59 -2.26 25.61
C ASP A 315 3.64 -3.24 25.06
N GLU A 316 3.43 -4.55 25.23
CA GLU A 316 4.31 -5.56 24.64
C GLU A 316 4.18 -5.56 23.11
N ARG A 317 2.95 -5.43 22.58
CA ARG A 317 2.73 -5.28 21.14
C ARG A 317 3.46 -4.05 20.59
N THR A 318 3.31 -2.92 21.26
CA THR A 318 3.95 -1.67 20.86
C THR A 318 5.48 -1.76 20.97
N ALA A 319 6.00 -2.43 21.98
CA ALA A 319 7.44 -2.69 22.12
C ALA A 319 7.98 -3.55 20.97
N PHE A 320 7.26 -4.62 20.59
CA PHE A 320 7.59 -5.46 19.44
C PHE A 320 7.58 -4.64 18.13
N TRP A 321 6.52 -3.88 17.88
CA TRP A 321 6.39 -3.06 16.69
C TRP A 321 7.50 -2.00 16.59
N ASN A 322 7.81 -1.34 17.71
CA ASN A 322 8.91 -0.36 17.79
C ASN A 322 10.29 -1.01 17.55
N HIS A 323 10.48 -2.27 17.98
CA HIS A 323 11.73 -2.98 17.69
C HIS A 323 11.93 -3.14 16.18
N VAL A 324 10.91 -3.68 15.47
CA VAL A 324 10.97 -3.87 14.02
C VAL A 324 11.10 -2.54 13.28
N LEU A 325 10.37 -1.52 13.72
CA LEU A 325 10.45 -0.17 13.14
C LEU A 325 11.87 0.39 13.24
N ARG A 326 12.50 0.33 14.41
CA ARG A 326 13.90 0.79 14.55
C ARG A 326 14.88 -0.03 13.71
N ALA A 327 14.72 -1.35 13.69
CA ALA A 327 15.57 -2.22 12.87
C ALA A 327 15.45 -1.91 11.36
N SER A 328 14.29 -1.44 10.92
CA SER A 328 14.04 -1.11 9.50
C SER A 328 14.92 0.02 8.97
N ALA A 329 15.55 0.83 9.84
CA ALA A 329 16.51 1.87 9.44
C ALA A 329 17.62 1.28 8.54
N SER A 330 18.11 0.09 8.89
CA SER A 330 19.15 -0.59 8.11
C SER A 330 18.73 -0.92 6.65
N LEU A 331 17.43 -1.07 6.37
CA LEU A 331 16.93 -1.27 5.01
C LEU A 331 17.10 0.00 4.18
N GLY A 332 16.80 1.16 4.79
CA GLY A 332 16.98 2.47 4.17
C GLY A 332 18.45 2.80 3.96
N GLU A 333 19.31 2.51 4.94
CA GLU A 333 20.75 2.72 4.87
C GLU A 333 21.38 1.89 3.73
N GLU A 334 21.05 0.60 3.64
CA GLU A 334 21.55 -0.27 2.56
C GLU A 334 21.05 0.20 1.17
N PHE A 335 19.81 0.72 1.08
CA PHE A 335 19.29 1.28 -0.16
C PHE A 335 20.08 2.53 -0.58
N LEU A 336 20.25 3.50 0.32
CA LEU A 336 20.99 4.74 0.02
C LEU A 336 22.44 4.45 -0.34
N GLU A 337 23.12 3.60 0.43
CA GLU A 337 24.51 3.19 0.14
C GLU A 337 24.64 2.61 -1.28
N ALA A 338 23.70 1.77 -1.69
CA ALA A 338 23.76 1.14 -3.02
C ALA A 338 23.49 2.11 -4.17
N VAL A 339 22.58 3.08 -3.99
CA VAL A 339 22.32 4.09 -5.03
C VAL A 339 23.42 5.14 -5.08
N ASP A 340 23.95 5.59 -3.94
CA ASP A 340 25.02 6.59 -3.86
C ASP A 340 26.34 6.06 -4.43
N ARG A 341 26.64 4.78 -4.21
CA ARG A 341 27.82 4.12 -4.79
C ARG A 341 27.62 3.67 -6.24
N GLY A 342 26.40 3.75 -6.78
CA GLY A 342 26.07 3.25 -8.11
C GLY A 342 26.10 1.72 -8.23
N THR A 343 26.11 0.98 -7.11
CA THR A 343 26.22 -0.48 -7.08
C THR A 343 24.88 -1.21 -7.05
N ILE A 344 23.77 -0.50 -7.05
CA ILE A 344 22.42 -1.12 -6.95
C ILE A 344 22.19 -2.19 -8.02
N GLY A 345 22.75 -2.02 -9.22
CA GLY A 345 22.67 -2.98 -10.30
C GLY A 345 23.28 -4.34 -9.99
N GLU A 346 24.30 -4.38 -9.11
CA GLU A 346 24.99 -5.61 -8.68
C GLU A 346 24.18 -6.44 -7.69
N HIS A 347 23.14 -5.83 -7.09
CA HIS A 347 22.28 -6.43 -6.07
C HIS A 347 20.90 -6.81 -6.59
N LEU A 348 20.64 -6.65 -7.90
CA LEU A 348 19.33 -6.96 -8.49
C LEU A 348 19.17 -8.46 -8.70
N GLU A 349 18.13 -9.01 -8.11
CA GLU A 349 17.64 -10.36 -8.40
C GLU A 349 16.51 -10.31 -9.44
N PRO A 350 16.35 -11.34 -10.29
CA PRO A 350 15.22 -11.43 -11.22
C PRO A 350 13.88 -11.50 -10.46
N ILE A 351 12.87 -10.72 -10.89
CA ILE A 351 11.52 -10.79 -10.33
C ILE A 351 10.73 -11.99 -10.86
N GLU A 352 11.13 -12.56 -11.98
CA GLU A 352 10.42 -13.63 -12.69
C GLU A 352 10.04 -14.84 -11.81
N PRO A 353 10.86 -15.32 -10.87
CA PRO A 353 10.48 -16.40 -9.96
C PRO A 353 9.30 -16.06 -9.03
N LEU A 354 9.06 -14.77 -8.78
CA LEU A 354 7.95 -14.28 -7.97
C LEU A 354 6.65 -14.15 -8.79
N CYS A 355 6.72 -14.28 -10.12
CA CYS A 355 5.64 -14.13 -11.09
C CYS A 355 5.20 -15.49 -11.68
N ARG A 356 4.24 -15.46 -12.62
CA ARG A 356 3.76 -16.60 -13.43
C ARG A 356 4.03 -16.34 -14.91
#